data_75274d781842edc8f602c8204750e1e5
#
_entry.id   75274d781842edc8f602c8204750e1e5
#
_cell.length_a   1.000
_cell.length_b   1.000
_cell.length_c   1.000
_cell.angle_alpha   90.00
_cell.angle_beta   90.00
_cell.angle_gamma   90.00
#
_symmetry.space_group_name_H-M   'P 1'
#
loop_
_entity.id
_entity.type
_entity.pdbx_description
1 polymer ?
#
loop_
_entity_poly.entity_id
_entity_poly.type
_entity_poly.pdbx_seq_one_letter_code
_entity_poly.pdbx_strand_id
1 'polypeptide(L)'
;MGISSNMLLLGNYPVDKIDYEEIKDCLGTFGLTPNQVKVFFYLGKGGQRSASDIAKAVDIPRSETYHLLTALQNKGIVSATFDHPIKFSTISIQEAIHVLVSNETERLKKLKKTGPVLEELWEKIPGFAKDSEQIQEEKFQVLQGGNQVNSKIFDMILNAKRECRVFGSEKDMIKFYHANFFEALEESGIDYKILSPISKQSEHIFDGMDNTKIRELCSTVKENLCFLIKDDDEVLLFIKNASGVNKEMRAICTNSETIIYSKSLLFNNYWSKEIVKNKRTK
;
A
#
# COMPACT_ATOMS: atom_id res chain seq x y z
N MET A 1 10.38 9.32 -45.26
CA MET A 1 9.40 8.53 -44.52
C MET A 1 9.35 9.09 -43.10
N GLY A 2 8.29 9.81 -42.76
CA GLY A 2 8.15 10.43 -41.44
C GLY A 2 7.90 9.35 -40.40
N ILE A 3 8.73 9.31 -39.36
CA ILE A 3 8.51 8.49 -38.17
C ILE A 3 7.23 9.03 -37.51
N SER A 4 6.23 8.17 -37.37
CA SER A 4 4.97 8.52 -36.70
C SER A 4 5.29 9.09 -35.30
N SER A 5 4.58 10.13 -34.86
CA SER A 5 4.81 10.85 -33.60
C SER A 5 4.71 9.98 -32.33
N ASN A 6 4.45 8.68 -32.49
CA ASN A 6 4.25 7.70 -31.42
C ASN A 6 5.40 6.68 -31.29
N MET A 7 6.55 6.90 -31.92
CA MET A 7 7.69 5.97 -31.88
C MET A 7 8.82 6.52 -31.02
N LEU A 8 9.34 5.68 -30.11
CA LEU A 8 10.55 5.92 -29.34
C LEU A 8 11.71 5.21 -30.04
N LEU A 9 12.88 5.87 -30.18
CA LEU A 9 14.09 5.25 -30.68
C LEU A 9 14.97 4.82 -29.52
N LEU A 10 15.20 3.51 -29.37
CA LEU A 10 16.25 2.96 -28.51
C LEU A 10 17.39 2.47 -29.37
N GLY A 11 18.42 3.30 -29.52
CA GLY A 11 19.43 3.13 -30.55
C GLY A 11 18.79 3.24 -31.94
N ASN A 12 18.99 2.22 -32.78
CA ASN A 12 18.42 2.14 -34.14
C ASN A 12 17.03 1.43 -34.18
N TYR A 13 16.48 1.04 -33.04
CA TYR A 13 15.23 0.28 -32.99
C TYR A 13 14.03 1.19 -32.70
N PRO A 14 13.07 1.30 -33.62
CA PRO A 14 11.81 1.97 -33.35
C PRO A 14 10.93 1.09 -32.47
N VAL A 15 10.45 1.62 -31.36
CA VAL A 15 9.54 0.95 -30.41
C VAL A 15 8.28 1.80 -30.26
N ASP A 16 7.12 1.18 -30.21
CA ASP A 16 5.90 1.91 -29.87
C ASP A 16 6.03 2.49 -28.45
N LYS A 17 5.75 3.78 -28.36
CA LYS A 17 5.92 4.52 -27.10
C LYS A 17 4.95 4.06 -26.02
N ILE A 18 3.74 3.66 -26.40
CA ILE A 18 2.70 3.19 -25.46
C ILE A 18 3.13 1.85 -24.88
N ASP A 19 3.50 0.89 -25.74
CA ASP A 19 3.96 -0.44 -25.29
C ASP A 19 5.20 -0.34 -24.39
N TYR A 20 6.13 0.57 -24.73
CA TYR A 20 7.32 0.77 -23.91
C TYR A 20 7.01 1.35 -22.54
N GLU A 21 6.12 2.36 -22.44
CA GLU A 21 5.72 2.96 -21.15
C GLU A 21 5.00 1.93 -20.27
N GLU A 22 4.12 1.11 -20.83
CA GLU A 22 3.46 0.02 -20.10
C GLU A 22 4.49 -0.99 -19.56
N ILE A 23 5.43 -1.43 -20.38
CA ILE A 23 6.50 -2.35 -19.95
C ILE A 23 7.36 -1.69 -18.85
N LYS A 24 7.69 -0.41 -19.00
CA LYS A 24 8.47 0.34 -18.01
C LYS A 24 7.76 0.41 -16.66
N ASP A 25 6.47 0.73 -16.67
CA ASP A 25 5.67 0.81 -15.45
C ASP A 25 5.53 -0.56 -14.79
N CYS A 26 5.23 -1.61 -15.57
CA CYS A 26 5.19 -2.98 -15.07
C CYS A 26 6.54 -3.42 -14.47
N LEU A 27 7.65 -3.25 -15.16
CA LEU A 27 8.97 -3.62 -14.63
C LEU A 27 9.39 -2.74 -13.44
N GLY A 28 8.86 -1.52 -13.34
CA GLY A 28 8.98 -0.67 -12.17
C GLY A 28 8.38 -1.30 -10.91
N THR A 29 7.25 -1.99 -11.02
CA THR A 29 6.64 -2.72 -9.89
C THR A 29 7.51 -3.88 -9.39
N PHE A 30 8.37 -4.45 -10.24
CA PHE A 30 9.38 -5.45 -9.86
C PHE A 30 10.68 -4.82 -9.32
N GLY A 31 10.70 -3.53 -9.05
CA GLY A 31 11.82 -2.82 -8.43
C GLY A 31 12.96 -2.48 -9.37
N LEU A 32 12.69 -2.30 -10.66
CA LEU A 32 13.64 -1.74 -11.61
C LEU A 32 13.46 -0.22 -11.75
N THR A 33 14.57 0.52 -11.75
CA THR A 33 14.51 1.96 -12.05
C THR A 33 14.28 2.20 -13.55
N PRO A 34 13.76 3.36 -13.97
CA PRO A 34 13.53 3.66 -15.39
C PRO A 34 14.76 3.44 -16.28
N ASN A 35 15.96 3.80 -15.81
CA ASN A 35 17.21 3.58 -16.55
C ASN A 35 17.60 2.11 -16.59
N GLN A 36 17.34 1.33 -15.54
CA GLN A 36 17.53 -0.12 -15.55
C GLN A 36 16.61 -0.79 -16.58
N VAL A 37 15.35 -0.36 -16.66
CA VAL A 37 14.42 -0.86 -17.68
C VAL A 37 14.90 -0.55 -19.09
N LYS A 38 15.40 0.66 -19.37
CA LYS A 38 15.96 1.02 -20.67
C LYS A 38 17.10 0.06 -21.09
N VAL A 39 18.04 -0.17 -20.18
CA VAL A 39 19.19 -1.05 -20.44
C VAL A 39 18.74 -2.50 -20.64
N PHE A 40 17.87 -3.00 -19.77
CA PHE A 40 17.33 -4.36 -19.86
C PHE A 40 16.55 -4.57 -21.16
N PHE A 41 15.67 -3.64 -21.51
CA PHE A 41 14.88 -3.69 -22.74
C PHE A 41 15.77 -3.67 -23.99
N TYR A 42 16.76 -2.77 -24.03
CA TYR A 42 17.67 -2.67 -25.16
C TYR A 42 18.47 -3.97 -25.35
N LEU A 43 18.97 -4.58 -24.29
CA LEU A 43 19.66 -5.87 -24.34
C LEU A 43 18.72 -7.01 -24.73
N GLY A 44 17.50 -7.04 -24.21
CA GLY A 44 16.52 -8.08 -24.50
C GLY A 44 16.04 -8.11 -25.94
N LYS A 45 15.99 -6.95 -26.59
CA LYS A 45 15.61 -6.84 -28.01
C LYS A 45 16.83 -6.82 -28.97
N GLY A 46 17.95 -6.28 -28.51
CA GLY A 46 19.12 -6.08 -29.32
C GLY A 46 20.20 -7.19 -29.22
N GLY A 47 20.08 -8.11 -28.26
CA GLY A 47 21.07 -9.15 -27.97
C GLY A 47 22.35 -8.60 -27.30
N GLN A 48 23.42 -9.36 -27.34
CA GLN A 48 24.69 -9.01 -26.69
C GLN A 48 25.26 -7.68 -27.19
N ARG A 49 25.66 -6.80 -26.28
CA ARG A 49 26.26 -5.48 -26.59
C ARG A 49 27.33 -5.11 -25.57
N SER A 50 28.32 -4.31 -26.02
CA SER A 50 29.29 -3.70 -25.12
C SER A 50 28.65 -2.57 -24.29
N ALA A 51 29.23 -2.25 -23.13
CA ALA A 51 28.75 -1.10 -22.33
C ALA A 51 28.78 0.23 -23.09
N SER A 52 29.75 0.39 -24.03
CA SER A 52 29.85 1.57 -24.88
C SER A 52 28.68 1.69 -25.88
N ASP A 53 28.25 0.55 -26.45
CA ASP A 53 27.14 0.51 -27.41
C ASP A 53 25.81 0.76 -26.67
N ILE A 54 25.67 0.17 -25.49
CA ILE A 54 24.49 0.40 -24.62
C ILE A 54 24.40 1.88 -24.26
N ALA A 55 25.47 2.48 -23.73
CA ALA A 55 25.52 3.89 -23.33
C ALA A 55 25.06 4.82 -24.45
N LYS A 56 25.53 4.60 -25.67
CA LYS A 56 25.15 5.38 -26.86
C LYS A 56 23.67 5.16 -27.24
N ALA A 57 23.19 3.92 -27.15
CA ALA A 57 21.85 3.56 -27.60
C ALA A 57 20.74 4.05 -26.67
N VAL A 58 21.00 4.04 -25.35
CA VAL A 58 20.01 4.45 -24.34
C VAL A 58 20.18 5.90 -23.88
N ASP A 59 21.18 6.60 -24.43
CA ASP A 59 21.53 7.99 -24.10
C ASP A 59 21.78 8.19 -22.60
N ILE A 60 22.70 7.37 -22.07
CA ILE A 60 23.12 7.40 -20.66
C ILE A 60 24.65 7.47 -20.60
N PRO A 61 25.26 8.29 -19.72
CA PRO A 61 26.70 8.35 -19.56
C PRO A 61 27.33 6.95 -19.34
N ARG A 62 28.51 6.72 -19.92
CA ARG A 62 29.16 5.42 -19.84
C ARG A 62 29.44 4.93 -18.42
N SER A 63 29.81 5.83 -17.51
CA SER A 63 30.03 5.52 -16.10
C SER A 63 28.74 5.03 -15.43
N GLU A 64 27.63 5.73 -15.66
CA GLU A 64 26.32 5.35 -15.15
C GLU A 64 25.86 4.02 -15.76
N THR A 65 26.11 3.79 -17.05
CA THR A 65 25.79 2.52 -17.73
C THR A 65 26.45 1.32 -17.04
N TYR A 66 27.71 1.44 -16.63
CA TYR A 66 28.39 0.38 -15.86
C TYR A 66 27.73 0.13 -14.49
N HIS A 67 27.34 1.19 -13.78
CA HIS A 67 26.60 1.05 -12.51
C HIS A 67 25.24 0.35 -12.71
N LEU A 68 24.52 0.69 -13.77
CA LEU A 68 23.25 0.06 -14.11
C LEU A 68 23.43 -1.43 -14.46
N LEU A 69 24.44 -1.75 -15.27
CA LEU A 69 24.78 -3.13 -15.64
C LEU A 69 25.16 -3.96 -14.42
N THR A 70 26.00 -3.42 -13.52
CA THR A 70 26.35 -4.08 -12.25
C THR A 70 25.11 -4.31 -11.38
N ALA A 71 24.22 -3.32 -11.28
CA ALA A 71 22.99 -3.46 -10.52
C ALA A 71 22.06 -4.55 -11.11
N LEU A 72 21.95 -4.64 -12.44
CA LEU A 72 21.18 -5.68 -13.12
C LEU A 72 21.83 -7.06 -13.00
N GLN A 73 23.16 -7.15 -12.98
CA GLN A 73 23.90 -8.38 -12.68
C GLN A 73 23.66 -8.84 -11.24
N ASN A 74 23.68 -7.92 -10.27
CA ASN A 74 23.38 -8.23 -8.87
C ASN A 74 21.93 -8.70 -8.68
N LYS A 75 21.02 -8.26 -9.52
CA LYS A 75 19.64 -8.78 -9.57
C LYS A 75 19.54 -10.15 -10.30
N GLY A 76 20.60 -10.59 -10.96
CA GLY A 76 20.68 -11.88 -11.68
C GLY A 76 19.99 -11.89 -13.05
N ILE A 77 19.64 -10.72 -13.62
CA ILE A 77 18.91 -10.62 -14.90
C ILE A 77 19.79 -10.19 -16.10
N VAL A 78 21.04 -9.83 -15.84
CA VAL A 78 22.07 -9.53 -16.85
C VAL A 78 23.35 -10.32 -16.55
N SER A 79 24.01 -10.82 -17.56
CA SER A 79 25.31 -11.48 -17.50
C SER A 79 26.33 -10.76 -18.37
N ALA A 80 27.61 -10.91 -18.03
CA ALA A 80 28.74 -10.42 -18.82
C ALA A 80 29.52 -11.60 -19.40
N THR A 81 30.04 -11.44 -20.61
CA THR A 81 30.97 -12.39 -21.21
C THR A 81 32.41 -12.09 -20.77
N PHE A 82 33.28 -13.08 -20.87
CA PHE A 82 34.73 -12.91 -20.63
C PHE A 82 35.48 -12.43 -21.85
N ASP A 83 34.80 -12.08 -22.94
CA ASP A 83 35.41 -11.61 -24.19
C ASP A 83 35.98 -10.19 -24.07
N HIS A 84 36.89 -9.83 -24.96
CA HIS A 84 37.35 -8.47 -25.11
C HIS A 84 36.90 -7.89 -26.47
N PRO A 85 36.07 -6.84 -26.50
CA PRO A 85 35.48 -6.10 -25.35
C PRO A 85 34.39 -6.92 -24.63
N ILE A 86 34.26 -6.73 -23.30
CA ILE A 86 33.21 -7.33 -22.47
C ILE A 86 31.86 -6.99 -23.08
N LYS A 87 31.04 -8.00 -23.31
CA LYS A 87 29.63 -7.85 -23.75
C LYS A 87 28.68 -8.28 -22.67
N PHE A 88 27.54 -7.64 -22.65
CA PHE A 88 26.45 -7.90 -21.71
C PHE A 88 25.27 -8.48 -22.46
N SER A 89 24.58 -9.42 -21.82
CA SER A 89 23.33 -10.01 -22.30
C SER A 89 22.34 -10.14 -21.19
N THR A 90 21.07 -10.15 -21.50
CA THR A 90 20.00 -10.42 -20.54
C THR A 90 19.41 -11.81 -20.76
N ILE A 91 18.81 -12.36 -19.72
CA ILE A 91 17.94 -13.54 -19.79
C ILE A 91 16.60 -13.15 -20.43
N SER A 92 15.74 -14.14 -20.73
CA SER A 92 14.40 -13.89 -21.25
C SER A 92 13.55 -13.10 -20.24
N ILE A 93 12.54 -12.38 -20.73
CA ILE A 93 11.62 -11.63 -19.84
C ILE A 93 10.91 -12.55 -18.84
N GLN A 94 10.56 -13.75 -19.27
CA GLN A 94 9.89 -14.75 -18.42
C GLN A 94 10.80 -15.20 -17.27
N GLU A 95 12.06 -15.51 -17.57
CA GLU A 95 13.06 -15.85 -16.55
C GLU A 95 13.38 -14.67 -15.65
N ALA A 96 13.46 -13.45 -16.18
CA ALA A 96 13.72 -12.24 -15.42
C ALA A 96 12.61 -11.97 -14.37
N ILE A 97 11.34 -12.11 -14.75
CA ILE A 97 10.22 -12.02 -13.82
C ILE A 97 10.36 -13.05 -12.68
N HIS A 98 10.69 -14.29 -13.03
CA HIS A 98 10.88 -15.36 -12.04
C HIS A 98 12.01 -15.05 -11.04
N VAL A 99 13.14 -14.57 -11.54
CA VAL A 99 14.29 -14.19 -10.71
C VAL A 99 13.96 -13.01 -9.81
N LEU A 100 13.30 -11.97 -10.32
CA LEU A 100 12.93 -10.79 -9.56
C LEU A 100 11.93 -11.11 -8.44
N VAL A 101 10.91 -11.93 -8.73
CA VAL A 101 9.94 -12.39 -7.71
C VAL A 101 10.63 -13.24 -6.64
N SER A 102 11.54 -14.14 -7.02
CA SER A 102 12.31 -14.96 -6.09
C SER A 102 13.17 -14.10 -5.16
N ASN A 103 13.86 -13.10 -5.71
CA ASN A 103 14.69 -12.18 -4.94
C ASN A 103 13.88 -11.40 -3.91
N GLU A 104 12.68 -10.90 -4.28
CA GLU A 104 11.82 -10.17 -3.36
C GLU A 104 11.23 -11.10 -2.28
N THR A 105 10.87 -12.31 -2.65
CA THR A 105 10.41 -13.33 -1.68
C THR A 105 11.50 -13.66 -0.65
N GLU A 106 12.74 -13.82 -1.08
CA GLU A 106 13.87 -14.04 -0.17
C GLU A 106 14.14 -12.84 0.74
N ARG A 107 14.04 -11.63 0.17
CA ARG A 107 14.15 -10.38 0.92
C ARG A 107 13.09 -10.30 2.03
N LEU A 108 11.84 -10.59 1.70
CA LEU A 108 10.74 -10.62 2.66
C LEU A 108 10.96 -11.66 3.77
N LYS A 109 11.44 -12.86 3.42
CA LYS A 109 11.80 -13.88 4.41
C LYS A 109 12.90 -13.41 5.38
N LYS A 110 13.92 -12.72 4.85
CA LYS A 110 14.98 -12.14 5.70
C LYS A 110 14.43 -11.07 6.64
N LEU A 111 13.60 -10.15 6.12
CA LEU A 111 12.98 -9.11 6.94
C LEU A 111 12.12 -9.70 8.07
N LYS A 112 11.28 -10.71 7.77
CA LYS A 112 10.48 -11.41 8.77
C LYS A 112 11.32 -12.08 9.87
N LYS A 113 12.51 -12.57 9.54
CA LYS A 113 13.43 -13.15 10.52
C LYS A 113 14.17 -12.10 11.35
N THR A 114 14.45 -10.95 10.76
CA THR A 114 15.20 -9.87 11.41
C THR A 114 14.31 -9.07 12.36
N GLY A 115 13.01 -8.98 12.08
CA GLY A 115 12.05 -8.21 12.89
C GLY A 115 12.14 -8.52 14.38
N PRO A 116 11.91 -9.78 14.82
CA PRO A 116 11.97 -10.14 16.24
C PRO A 116 13.34 -9.85 16.90
N VAL A 117 14.43 -10.03 16.15
CA VAL A 117 15.78 -9.72 16.65
C VAL A 117 15.95 -8.21 16.87
N LEU A 118 15.41 -7.41 15.98
CA LEU A 118 15.46 -5.95 16.12
C LEU A 118 14.62 -5.48 17.31
N GLU A 119 13.45 -6.06 17.53
CA GLU A 119 12.59 -5.79 18.69
C GLU A 119 13.34 -6.09 19.99
N GLU A 120 13.95 -7.26 20.10
CA GLU A 120 14.74 -7.64 21.29
C GLU A 120 15.93 -6.70 21.52
N LEU A 121 16.62 -6.29 20.45
CA LEU A 121 17.73 -5.34 20.55
C LEU A 121 17.24 -3.94 20.96
N TRP A 122 16.08 -3.53 20.44
CA TRP A 122 15.49 -2.23 20.76
C TRP A 122 15.10 -2.12 22.23
N GLU A 123 14.50 -3.17 22.79
CA GLU A 123 14.15 -3.22 24.21
C GLU A 123 15.37 -3.17 25.16
N LYS A 124 16.54 -3.66 24.72
CA LYS A 124 17.78 -3.58 25.48
C LYS A 124 18.39 -2.17 25.56
N ILE A 125 17.95 -1.26 24.68
CA ILE A 125 18.42 0.13 24.69
C ILE A 125 17.60 0.90 25.74
N PRO A 126 18.23 1.44 26.81
CA PRO A 126 17.50 2.23 27.79
C PRO A 126 16.80 3.42 27.12
N GLY A 127 15.52 3.58 27.39
CA GLY A 127 14.80 4.78 26.95
C GLY A 127 15.46 6.03 27.55
N PHE A 128 15.52 7.12 26.79
CA PHE A 128 15.85 8.43 27.37
C PHE A 128 14.80 8.73 28.43
N ALA A 129 15.23 9.16 29.62
CA ALA A 129 14.33 9.53 30.70
C ALA A 129 13.30 10.54 30.15
N LYS A 130 12.06 10.10 30.00
CA LYS A 130 10.95 11.04 29.83
C LYS A 130 10.77 11.69 31.20
N ASP A 131 10.84 13.02 31.24
CA ASP A 131 10.46 13.76 32.44
C ASP A 131 9.10 13.21 32.89
N SER A 132 9.13 12.60 34.08
CA SER A 132 8.03 11.83 34.64
C SER A 132 6.96 12.77 35.24
N GLU A 133 6.15 13.32 34.38
CA GLU A 133 4.78 13.67 34.71
C GLU A 133 3.92 13.15 33.54
N GLN A 134 3.54 11.87 33.60
CA GLN A 134 2.46 11.33 32.77
C GLN A 134 1.12 11.85 33.32
N ILE A 135 0.88 13.15 33.17
CA ILE A 135 -0.46 13.63 32.90
C ILE A 135 -0.84 12.89 31.62
N GLN A 136 -1.96 12.19 31.60
CA GLN A 136 -2.52 11.64 30.36
C GLN A 136 -2.87 12.82 29.45
N GLU A 137 -1.86 13.37 28.80
CA GLU A 137 -2.06 14.46 27.85
C GLU A 137 -2.94 13.93 26.72
N GLU A 138 -4.02 14.65 26.47
CA GLU A 138 -4.85 14.41 25.29
C GLU A 138 -3.95 14.54 24.05
N LYS A 139 -3.76 13.41 23.34
CA LYS A 139 -2.92 13.38 22.14
C LYS A 139 -3.77 13.59 20.92
N PHE A 140 -3.39 14.54 20.10
CA PHE A 140 -3.97 14.76 18.77
C PHE A 140 -2.90 14.52 17.72
N GLN A 141 -3.03 13.43 16.99
CA GLN A 141 -2.11 13.07 15.92
C GLN A 141 -2.80 13.27 14.58
N VAL A 142 -2.25 14.14 13.74
CA VAL A 142 -2.71 14.31 12.35
C VAL A 142 -1.95 13.33 11.45
N LEU A 143 -2.69 12.50 10.73
CA LEU A 143 -2.17 11.51 9.80
C LEU A 143 -2.46 11.97 8.37
N GLN A 144 -1.48 11.88 7.48
CA GLN A 144 -1.59 12.27 6.07
C GLN A 144 -1.08 11.16 5.16
N GLY A 145 -1.84 10.88 4.11
CA GLY A 145 -1.53 9.80 3.16
C GLY A 145 -2.08 8.44 3.58
N GLY A 146 -2.40 7.63 2.56
CA GLY A 146 -3.01 6.32 2.77
C GLY A 146 -2.17 5.38 3.62
N ASN A 147 -0.85 5.39 3.46
CA ASN A 147 0.04 4.50 4.21
C ASN A 147 0.02 4.78 5.72
N GLN A 148 0.09 6.05 6.13
CA GLN A 148 0.07 6.40 7.56
C GLN A 148 -1.28 6.09 8.20
N VAL A 149 -2.37 6.42 7.49
CA VAL A 149 -3.73 6.17 7.98
C VAL A 149 -3.99 4.66 8.08
N ASN A 150 -3.64 3.88 7.05
CA ASN A 150 -3.81 2.43 7.08
C ASN A 150 -2.95 1.78 8.17
N SER A 151 -1.67 2.16 8.31
CA SER A 151 -0.82 1.66 9.41
C SER A 151 -1.45 1.92 10.77
N LYS A 152 -2.05 3.11 10.98
CA LYS A 152 -2.73 3.42 12.26
C LYS A 152 -4.00 2.59 12.45
N ILE A 153 -4.76 2.35 11.39
CA ILE A 153 -5.94 1.47 11.44
C ILE A 153 -5.54 0.06 11.89
N PHE A 154 -4.51 -0.52 11.26
CA PHE A 154 -4.02 -1.85 11.63
C PHE A 154 -3.44 -1.89 13.05
N ASP A 155 -2.72 -0.86 13.47
CA ASP A 155 -2.24 -0.71 14.84
C ASP A 155 -3.41 -0.72 15.85
N MET A 156 -4.49 0.03 15.56
CA MET A 156 -5.67 0.05 16.41
C MET A 156 -6.36 -1.32 16.50
N ILE A 157 -6.46 -2.07 15.40
CA ILE A 157 -7.02 -3.42 15.38
C ILE A 157 -6.16 -4.38 16.20
N LEU A 158 -4.85 -4.40 15.95
CA LEU A 158 -3.91 -5.33 16.61
C LEU A 158 -3.80 -5.08 18.12
N ASN A 159 -3.97 -3.83 18.55
CA ASN A 159 -3.89 -3.45 19.96
C ASN A 159 -5.26 -3.32 20.64
N ALA A 160 -6.35 -3.64 19.95
CA ALA A 160 -7.67 -3.68 20.56
C ALA A 160 -7.79 -4.87 21.53
N LYS A 161 -8.41 -4.61 22.69
CA LYS A 161 -8.61 -5.61 23.75
C LYS A 161 -10.05 -6.08 23.87
N ARG A 162 -10.99 -5.27 23.43
CA ARG A 162 -12.43 -5.54 23.56
C ARG A 162 -13.16 -5.47 22.25
N GLU A 163 -13.26 -4.27 21.66
CA GLU A 163 -14.04 -4.08 20.44
C GLU A 163 -13.51 -2.95 19.55
N CYS A 164 -13.78 -3.07 18.24
CA CYS A 164 -13.66 -1.98 17.28
C CYS A 164 -15.03 -1.61 16.74
N ARG A 165 -15.35 -0.30 16.72
CA ARG A 165 -16.59 0.23 16.15
C ARG A 165 -16.27 1.10 14.94
N VAL A 166 -16.88 0.80 13.82
CA VAL A 166 -16.65 1.45 12.53
C VAL A 166 -17.91 2.13 12.04
N PHE A 167 -17.80 3.41 11.74
CA PHE A 167 -18.87 4.22 11.18
C PHE A 167 -18.37 4.89 9.91
N GLY A 168 -19.06 4.74 8.78
CA GLY A 168 -18.65 5.38 7.55
C GLY A 168 -19.67 5.27 6.43
N SER A 169 -19.39 5.96 5.33
CA SER A 169 -20.15 5.85 4.10
C SER A 169 -19.82 4.56 3.34
N GLU A 170 -20.67 4.17 2.41
CA GLU A 170 -20.41 3.06 1.50
C GLU A 170 -19.05 3.17 0.78
N LYS A 171 -18.70 4.38 0.33
CA LYS A 171 -17.40 4.65 -0.30
C LYS A 171 -16.21 4.41 0.65
N ASP A 172 -16.39 4.66 1.94
CA ASP A 172 -15.35 4.39 2.94
C ASP A 172 -15.20 2.88 3.14
N MET A 173 -16.30 2.13 3.20
CA MET A 173 -16.27 0.68 3.34
C MET A 173 -15.59 0.02 2.14
N ILE A 174 -15.85 0.48 0.93
CA ILE A 174 -15.15 0.00 -0.28
C ILE A 174 -13.62 0.23 -0.17
N LYS A 175 -13.20 1.39 0.32
CA LYS A 175 -11.77 1.66 0.53
C LYS A 175 -11.16 0.75 1.60
N PHE A 176 -11.88 0.51 2.68
CA PHE A 176 -11.45 -0.40 3.74
C PHE A 176 -11.33 -1.84 3.23
N TYR A 177 -12.26 -2.28 2.39
CA TYR A 177 -12.19 -3.57 1.73
C TYR A 177 -10.93 -3.72 0.87
N HIS A 178 -10.63 -2.73 0.01
CA HIS A 178 -9.42 -2.75 -0.81
C HIS A 178 -8.11 -2.64 -0.01
N ALA A 179 -8.18 -2.18 1.23
CA ALA A 179 -7.05 -2.13 2.15
C ALA A 179 -6.93 -3.38 3.05
N ASN A 180 -7.70 -4.44 2.80
CA ASN A 180 -7.77 -5.68 3.59
C ASN A 180 -8.13 -5.45 5.08
N PHE A 181 -8.85 -4.35 5.36
CA PHE A 181 -9.25 -3.99 6.72
C PHE A 181 -10.19 -5.02 7.35
N PHE A 182 -11.20 -5.49 6.60
CA PHE A 182 -12.18 -6.44 7.13
C PHE A 182 -11.58 -7.81 7.40
N GLU A 183 -10.64 -8.23 6.55
CA GLU A 183 -9.88 -9.46 6.76
C GLU A 183 -9.04 -9.38 8.04
N ALA A 184 -8.31 -8.28 8.24
CA ALA A 184 -7.55 -8.05 9.45
C ALA A 184 -8.44 -7.98 10.71
N LEU A 185 -9.64 -7.42 10.59
CA LEU A 185 -10.61 -7.33 11.68
C LEU A 185 -11.13 -8.70 12.09
N GLU A 186 -11.46 -9.58 11.13
CA GLU A 186 -11.86 -10.97 11.37
C GLU A 186 -10.71 -11.80 11.95
N GLU A 187 -9.51 -11.69 11.39
CA GLU A 187 -8.33 -12.42 11.85
C GLU A 187 -7.88 -12.03 13.27
N SER A 188 -8.15 -10.80 13.69
CA SER A 188 -7.78 -10.32 15.03
C SER A 188 -8.56 -11.00 16.16
N GLY A 189 -9.74 -11.57 15.86
CA GLY A 189 -10.61 -12.22 16.84
C GLY A 189 -11.27 -11.26 17.86
N ILE A 190 -11.09 -9.94 17.72
CA ILE A 190 -11.75 -8.95 18.57
C ILE A 190 -13.22 -8.81 18.18
N ASP A 191 -14.05 -8.32 19.12
CA ASP A 191 -15.43 -7.97 18.76
C ASP A 191 -15.45 -6.70 17.91
N TYR A 192 -16.43 -6.60 16.97
CA TYR A 192 -16.56 -5.42 16.15
C TYR A 192 -18.02 -5.09 15.83
N LYS A 193 -18.28 -3.83 15.50
CA LYS A 193 -19.57 -3.36 15.05
C LYS A 193 -19.39 -2.39 13.90
N ILE A 194 -20.11 -2.60 12.81
CA ILE A 194 -20.02 -1.77 11.61
C ILE A 194 -21.36 -1.12 11.31
N LEU A 195 -21.34 0.20 11.14
CA LEU A 195 -22.48 1.00 10.70
C LEU A 195 -22.15 1.67 9.36
N SER A 196 -22.86 1.28 8.30
CA SER A 196 -22.66 1.85 6.95
C SER A 196 -23.94 1.74 6.12
N PRO A 197 -24.22 2.67 5.20
CA PRO A 197 -25.17 2.42 4.13
C PRO A 197 -24.69 1.22 3.30
N ILE A 198 -25.60 0.33 2.92
CA ILE A 198 -25.28 -0.87 2.16
C ILE A 198 -26.19 -0.90 0.93
N SER A 199 -25.61 -0.89 -0.27
CA SER A 199 -26.32 -1.08 -1.54
C SER A 199 -26.06 -2.48 -2.10
N LYS A 200 -26.79 -2.84 -3.16
CA LYS A 200 -26.52 -4.08 -3.90
C LYS A 200 -25.11 -4.15 -4.48
N GLN A 201 -24.47 -2.97 -4.70
CA GLN A 201 -23.13 -2.90 -5.26
C GLN A 201 -22.03 -3.15 -4.20
N SER A 202 -22.31 -2.86 -2.93
CA SER A 202 -21.36 -2.99 -1.84
C SER A 202 -21.64 -4.19 -0.91
N GLU A 203 -22.71 -4.92 -1.14
CA GLU A 203 -23.08 -6.06 -0.27
C GLU A 203 -21.98 -7.12 -0.20
N HIS A 204 -21.30 -7.35 -1.32
CA HIS A 204 -20.24 -8.36 -1.45
C HIS A 204 -19.00 -8.08 -0.57
N ILE A 205 -18.77 -6.83 -0.17
CA ILE A 205 -17.60 -6.49 0.67
C ILE A 205 -17.71 -7.02 2.10
N PHE A 206 -18.91 -7.42 2.51
CA PHE A 206 -19.19 -8.01 3.82
C PHE A 206 -19.41 -9.52 3.77
N ASP A 207 -19.15 -10.15 2.60
CA ASP A 207 -19.28 -11.60 2.46
C ASP A 207 -18.28 -12.32 3.38
N GLY A 208 -18.78 -13.26 4.16
CA GLY A 208 -17.98 -14.00 5.14
C GLY A 208 -17.93 -13.39 6.54
N MET A 209 -18.38 -12.15 6.72
CA MET A 209 -18.45 -11.49 8.04
C MET A 209 -19.75 -11.85 8.79
N ASP A 210 -19.72 -11.71 10.11
CA ASP A 210 -20.90 -11.92 10.96
C ASP A 210 -21.93 -10.79 10.76
N ASN A 211 -23.03 -11.12 10.09
CA ASN A 211 -24.11 -10.16 9.80
C ASN A 211 -24.76 -9.56 11.05
N THR A 212 -24.62 -10.16 12.22
CA THR A 212 -25.14 -9.58 13.48
C THR A 212 -24.34 -8.37 13.96
N LYS A 213 -23.10 -8.27 13.47
CA LYS A 213 -22.15 -7.20 13.79
C LYS A 213 -22.20 -6.06 12.77
N ILE A 214 -23.03 -6.16 11.75
CA ILE A 214 -23.17 -5.16 10.68
C ILE A 214 -24.60 -4.65 10.67
N ARG A 215 -24.79 -3.34 10.71
CA ARG A 215 -26.09 -2.70 10.60
C ARG A 215 -26.09 -1.69 9.46
N GLU A 216 -27.18 -1.70 8.71
CA GLU A 216 -27.38 -0.77 7.62
C GLU A 216 -27.78 0.59 8.17
N LEU A 217 -27.04 1.63 7.79
CA LEU A 217 -27.31 3.00 8.16
C LEU A 217 -28.33 3.62 7.20
N CYS A 218 -29.34 4.33 7.71
CA CYS A 218 -30.28 5.04 6.87
C CYS A 218 -29.57 6.10 6.02
N SER A 219 -29.94 6.25 4.75
CA SER A 219 -29.29 7.09 3.73
C SER A 219 -29.26 8.61 4.04
N THR A 220 -29.86 9.05 5.14
CA THR A 220 -29.87 10.45 5.57
C THR A 220 -28.58 10.92 6.27
N VAL A 221 -27.65 10.00 6.58
CA VAL A 221 -26.37 10.35 7.18
C VAL A 221 -25.43 10.89 6.13
N LYS A 222 -24.95 12.11 6.32
CA LYS A 222 -24.05 12.79 5.38
C LYS A 222 -22.80 11.94 5.10
N GLU A 223 -22.44 11.81 3.83
CA GLU A 223 -21.25 11.09 3.35
C GLU A 223 -19.90 11.53 3.98
N ASN A 224 -19.91 12.62 4.76
CA ASN A 224 -18.71 13.24 5.29
C ASN A 224 -18.24 12.68 6.64
N LEU A 225 -19.01 11.78 7.24
CA LEU A 225 -18.67 11.25 8.55
C LEU A 225 -18.10 9.83 8.41
N CYS A 226 -16.86 9.67 8.84
CA CYS A 226 -16.21 8.39 8.94
C CYS A 226 -15.29 8.39 10.17
N PHE A 227 -15.41 7.38 11.02
CA PHE A 227 -14.56 7.21 12.19
C PHE A 227 -14.49 5.75 12.64
N LEU A 228 -13.40 5.43 13.35
CA LEU A 228 -13.16 4.15 14.01
C LEU A 228 -12.90 4.42 15.49
N ILE A 229 -13.54 3.66 16.38
CA ILE A 229 -13.32 3.72 17.82
C ILE A 229 -12.75 2.37 18.26
N LYS A 230 -11.66 2.41 19.02
CA LYS A 230 -11.04 1.24 19.64
C LYS A 230 -11.29 1.30 21.15
N ASP A 231 -11.89 0.29 21.74
CA ASP A 231 -12.02 0.03 23.19
C ASP A 231 -12.59 1.18 24.05
N ASP A 232 -13.16 2.21 23.47
CA ASP A 232 -13.50 3.49 24.11
C ASP A 232 -12.28 4.26 24.67
N ASP A 233 -11.08 4.00 24.18
CA ASP A 233 -9.84 4.66 24.61
C ASP A 233 -9.12 5.43 23.49
N GLU A 234 -9.47 5.17 22.23
CA GLU A 234 -8.89 5.83 21.08
C GLU A 234 -9.90 5.96 19.92
N VAL A 235 -9.85 7.09 19.22
CA VAL A 235 -10.70 7.32 18.05
C VAL A 235 -9.89 7.86 16.88
N LEU A 236 -10.14 7.31 15.69
CA LEU A 236 -9.61 7.79 14.41
C LEU A 236 -10.74 8.46 13.62
N LEU A 237 -10.59 9.74 13.36
CA LEU A 237 -11.56 10.56 12.62
C LEU A 237 -11.03 10.86 11.23
N PHE A 238 -11.74 10.44 10.19
CA PHE A 238 -11.36 10.73 8.81
C PHE A 238 -11.79 12.14 8.40
N ILE A 239 -10.85 12.93 7.90
CA ILE A 239 -11.09 14.29 7.43
C ILE A 239 -11.39 14.24 5.94
N LYS A 240 -12.61 14.61 5.55
CA LYS A 240 -13.03 14.70 4.17
C LYS A 240 -13.10 16.17 3.75
N ASN A 241 -12.34 16.54 2.73
CA ASN A 241 -12.41 17.88 2.16
C ASN A 241 -13.61 17.99 1.21
N ALA A 242 -14.44 19.01 1.40
CA ALA A 242 -15.59 19.30 0.55
C ALA A 242 -15.18 19.74 -0.88
N SER A 243 -13.98 20.26 -1.05
CA SER A 243 -13.45 20.79 -2.31
C SER A 243 -12.49 19.79 -2.98
N GLY A 244 -12.96 18.75 -3.54
CA GLY A 244 -12.40 17.72 -4.44
C GLY A 244 -10.98 17.77 -5.05
N VAL A 245 -10.13 18.71 -4.67
CA VAL A 245 -8.84 18.98 -5.33
C VAL A 245 -7.69 18.12 -4.78
N ASN A 246 -7.78 17.61 -3.56
CA ASN A 246 -6.76 16.72 -2.99
C ASN A 246 -7.41 15.41 -2.50
N LYS A 247 -7.22 14.33 -3.25
CA LYS A 247 -7.72 12.98 -2.93
C LYS A 247 -6.91 12.27 -1.82
N GLU A 248 -5.98 12.95 -1.19
CA GLU A 248 -5.13 12.36 -0.16
C GLU A 248 -5.93 12.06 1.11
N MET A 249 -5.82 10.81 1.60
CA MET A 249 -6.49 10.39 2.81
C MET A 249 -5.87 11.11 4.02
N ARG A 250 -6.72 11.70 4.88
CA ARG A 250 -6.30 12.37 6.11
C ARG A 250 -7.17 11.93 7.27
N ALA A 251 -6.56 11.82 8.43
CA ALA A 251 -7.26 11.47 9.65
C ALA A 251 -6.66 12.17 10.87
N ILE A 252 -7.45 12.31 11.92
CA ILE A 252 -6.98 12.70 13.26
C ILE A 252 -7.20 11.51 14.18
N CYS A 253 -6.13 11.09 14.85
CA CYS A 253 -6.20 10.11 15.91
C CYS A 253 -6.10 10.82 17.26
N THR A 254 -6.96 10.47 18.21
CA THR A 254 -6.95 11.08 19.55
C THR A 254 -7.47 10.11 20.62
N ASN A 255 -6.96 10.28 21.84
CA ASN A 255 -7.43 9.65 23.06
C ASN A 255 -8.24 10.60 23.94
N SER A 256 -8.70 11.75 23.40
CA SER A 256 -9.54 12.70 24.12
C SER A 256 -10.86 12.07 24.55
N GLU A 257 -11.10 11.99 25.85
CA GLU A 257 -12.32 11.41 26.43
C GLU A 257 -13.59 12.09 25.90
N THR A 258 -13.56 13.40 25.73
CA THR A 258 -14.70 14.18 25.21
C THR A 258 -15.04 13.77 23.77
N ILE A 259 -14.03 13.58 22.92
CA ILE A 259 -14.24 13.20 21.53
C ILE A 259 -14.68 11.73 21.44
N ILE A 260 -14.03 10.85 22.19
CA ILE A 260 -14.40 9.43 22.27
C ILE A 260 -15.84 9.29 22.73
N TYR A 261 -16.22 9.94 23.84
CA TYR A 261 -17.59 9.91 24.36
C TYR A 261 -18.61 10.41 23.33
N SER A 262 -18.33 11.53 22.67
CA SER A 262 -19.24 12.09 21.66
C SER A 262 -19.43 11.15 20.46
N LYS A 263 -18.38 10.47 19.99
CA LYS A 263 -18.47 9.52 18.89
C LYS A 263 -19.11 8.19 19.31
N SER A 264 -18.83 7.72 20.51
CA SER A 264 -19.48 6.55 21.11
C SER A 264 -20.98 6.79 21.28
N LEU A 265 -21.38 7.94 21.78
CA LEU A 265 -22.79 8.31 21.90
C LEU A 265 -23.50 8.36 20.54
N LEU A 266 -22.84 8.96 19.53
CA LEU A 266 -23.35 9.02 18.17
C LEU A 266 -23.51 7.61 17.59
N PHE A 267 -22.46 6.77 17.70
CA PHE A 267 -22.48 5.39 17.23
C PHE A 267 -23.63 4.60 17.87
N ASN A 268 -23.72 4.62 19.20
CA ASN A 268 -24.72 3.87 19.95
C ASN A 268 -26.14 4.32 19.64
N ASN A 269 -26.36 5.62 19.41
CA ASN A 269 -27.67 6.16 19.03
C ASN A 269 -28.13 5.60 17.66
N TYR A 270 -27.25 5.50 16.69
CA TYR A 270 -27.57 4.87 15.41
C TYR A 270 -27.65 3.35 15.54
N TRP A 271 -26.73 2.74 16.27
CA TRP A 271 -26.73 1.30 16.49
C TRP A 271 -28.03 0.79 17.12
N SER A 272 -28.63 1.52 18.04
CA SER A 272 -29.87 1.15 18.69
C SER A 272 -31.11 1.35 17.81
N LYS A 273 -31.05 2.26 16.84
CA LYS A 273 -32.18 2.61 15.97
C LYS A 273 -32.24 1.78 14.69
N GLU A 274 -31.10 1.27 14.24
CA GLU A 274 -31.03 0.57 12.96
C GLU A 274 -31.36 -0.92 13.14
N ILE A 275 -32.13 -1.46 12.19
CA ILE A 275 -32.58 -2.84 12.21
C ILE A 275 -31.45 -3.75 11.71
N VAL A 276 -31.20 -4.84 12.44
CA VAL A 276 -30.35 -5.93 11.95
C VAL A 276 -30.98 -6.45 10.64
N LYS A 277 -30.22 -6.49 9.55
CA LYS A 277 -30.67 -7.15 8.33
C LYS A 277 -30.97 -8.62 8.65
N ASN A 278 -32.22 -8.93 8.90
CA ASN A 278 -32.66 -10.30 9.05
C ASN A 278 -32.48 -11.02 7.71
N LYS A 279 -31.86 -12.19 7.79
CA LYS A 279 -31.67 -13.21 6.78
C LYS A 279 -32.54 -13.02 5.54
N ARG A 280 -31.93 -12.81 4.38
CA ARG A 280 -32.56 -13.13 3.11
C ARG A 280 -32.86 -14.62 3.11
N THR A 281 -34.12 -14.96 3.31
CA THR A 281 -34.68 -16.23 2.88
C THR A 281 -34.47 -16.30 1.35
N LYS A 282 -33.95 -17.43 0.89
CA LYS A 282 -33.68 -17.77 -0.51
C LYS A 282 -34.88 -17.57 -1.40
#